data_a22c52ad1a8c63460a54c36d699e9383
#
_entry.id   a22c52ad1a8c63460a54c36d699e9383
#
_cell.length_a   1.000
_cell.length_b   1.000
_cell.length_c   1.000
_cell.angle_alpha   90.00
_cell.angle_beta   90.00
_cell.angle_gamma   90.00
#
_symmetry.space_group_name_H-M   'P 1'
#
loop_
_entity.id
_entity.type
_entity.pdbx_description
1 polymer ?
#
loop_
_entity_poly.entity_id
_entity_poly.type
_entity_poly.pdbx_seq_one_letter_code
_entity_poly.pdbx_strand_id
1 'polypeptide(L)'
;MKNMTFSKTQRITAISILVVAGILAFVMKPSPLQVDAESIRKGKLTVTLDGEGMTRVRNGFTVASPVTGRIERITLDEGDFLRKNGMVVRVTPPPLNTREFEEADARARSAEAVLEAARAHEREVKVDLDQAARKYNRYKNLYRKGAVSAETFEEVKTSWQMLQKQHRAAQLNVESARYDLEAARSLIGKSVRRDTIDVLAPDSGKVLRVFEKSERVVSAGTPLVEIGDPEDIEVVIDVLSSDAVRVEPGMSVLVEEWGGRNALDGFVKTVEPAAFTKISSLGIEEKRVNIIVNLQEPESRLGDNYRVQAKIILWQEEDILQVPVSSLFRSEHGWNVFTVSRGKAVRQAITIGRRGAYYAEVLEGLEEGDVVVVHPTNDLEEGMRVNVINRYE
;
A
#
# COMPACT_ATOMS: atom_id res chain seq x y z
N MET A 1 20.77 102.69 10.57
CA MET A 1 19.87 101.55 10.36
C MET A 1 18.83 101.96 9.33
N LYS A 2 18.90 101.39 8.12
CA LYS A 2 18.03 101.84 6.97
C LYS A 2 16.75 100.98 7.04
N ASN A 3 15.65 101.57 7.47
CA ASN A 3 14.34 100.95 7.44
C ASN A 3 13.93 100.69 5.96
N MET A 4 14.02 99.43 5.53
CA MET A 4 13.48 99.01 4.23
C MET A 4 11.94 98.92 4.34
N THR A 5 11.26 99.97 3.89
CA THR A 5 9.79 99.98 3.71
C THR A 5 9.48 99.21 2.42
N PHE A 6 9.02 97.99 2.53
CA PHE A 6 8.52 97.26 1.35
C PHE A 6 7.31 97.90 0.73
N SER A 7 7.36 98.13 -0.58
CA SER A 7 6.25 98.69 -1.40
C SER A 7 5.01 97.72 -1.26
N LYS A 8 3.78 98.29 -1.34
CA LYS A 8 2.51 97.50 -1.26
C LYS A 8 2.50 96.34 -2.26
N THR A 9 3.07 96.48 -3.43
CA THR A 9 3.24 95.44 -4.43
C THR A 9 4.19 94.32 -4.00
N GLN A 10 5.28 94.64 -3.35
CA GLN A 10 6.23 93.60 -2.80
C GLN A 10 5.64 92.81 -1.67
N ARG A 11 4.75 93.41 -0.85
CA ARG A 11 4.01 92.66 0.20
C ARG A 11 2.96 91.69 -0.38
N ILE A 12 2.26 92.09 -1.43
CA ILE A 12 1.26 91.28 -2.10
C ILE A 12 1.95 90.10 -2.81
N THR A 13 3.08 90.31 -3.51
CA THR A 13 3.84 89.23 -4.15
C THR A 13 4.42 88.22 -3.12
N ALA A 14 4.93 88.75 -2.03
CA ALA A 14 5.44 87.86 -0.94
C ALA A 14 4.33 86.97 -0.33
N ILE A 15 3.14 87.52 -0.09
CA ILE A 15 1.95 86.78 0.40
C ILE A 15 1.49 85.75 -0.62
N SER A 16 1.46 86.15 -1.95
CA SER A 16 1.08 85.22 -3.03
C SER A 16 2.05 84.04 -3.13
N ILE A 17 3.36 84.25 -3.00
CA ILE A 17 4.38 83.21 -3.00
C ILE A 17 4.21 82.30 -1.81
N LEU A 18 3.93 82.88 -0.62
CA LEU A 18 3.68 82.08 0.59
C LEU A 18 2.41 81.19 0.50
N VAL A 19 1.34 81.72 -0.12
CA VAL A 19 0.11 81.01 -0.38
C VAL A 19 0.32 79.86 -1.39
N VAL A 20 1.03 80.18 -2.50
CA VAL A 20 1.38 79.17 -3.52
C VAL A 20 2.30 78.10 -2.91
N ALA A 21 3.32 78.48 -2.14
CA ALA A 21 4.16 77.54 -1.44
C ALA A 21 3.38 76.68 -0.40
N GLY A 22 2.41 77.28 0.29
CA GLY A 22 1.51 76.54 1.19
C GLY A 22 0.59 75.52 0.48
N ILE A 23 0.03 75.93 -0.69
CA ILE A 23 -0.76 75.06 -1.54
C ILE A 23 0.11 73.94 -2.11
N LEU A 24 1.31 74.26 -2.59
CA LEU A 24 2.24 73.24 -3.11
C LEU A 24 2.66 72.27 -2.02
N ALA A 25 2.96 72.71 -0.81
CA ALA A 25 3.27 71.88 0.34
C ALA A 25 2.09 71.00 0.80
N PHE A 26 0.83 71.47 0.58
CA PHE A 26 -0.38 70.73 0.90
C PHE A 26 -0.64 69.63 -0.18
N VAL A 27 -0.46 69.97 -1.47
CA VAL A 27 -0.63 69.04 -2.62
C VAL A 27 0.51 67.98 -2.65
N MET A 28 1.72 68.35 -2.23
CA MET A 28 2.84 67.44 -2.12
C MET A 28 2.83 66.52 -0.89
N LYS A 29 1.83 66.61 -0.01
CA LYS A 29 1.70 65.60 1.06
C LYS A 29 1.38 64.26 0.44
N PRO A 30 2.26 63.24 0.60
CA PRO A 30 1.97 61.91 0.08
C PRO A 30 0.64 61.37 0.66
N SER A 31 -0.22 60.89 -0.21
CA SER A 31 -1.46 60.26 0.20
C SER A 31 -1.15 59.02 1.04
N PRO A 32 -1.90 58.74 2.09
CA PRO A 32 -1.66 57.58 2.92
C PRO A 32 -1.77 56.29 2.06
N LEU A 33 -0.82 55.40 2.20
CA LEU A 33 -0.83 54.11 1.53
C LEU A 33 -1.99 53.29 2.08
N GLN A 34 -2.78 52.71 1.21
CA GLN A 34 -3.88 51.84 1.58
C GLN A 34 -3.33 50.45 1.92
N VAL A 35 -3.67 49.90 3.08
CA VAL A 35 -3.20 48.63 3.55
C VAL A 35 -4.32 47.84 4.19
N ASP A 36 -4.23 46.52 4.04
CA ASP A 36 -5.04 45.59 4.82
C ASP A 36 -4.32 45.29 6.13
N ALA A 37 -5.06 45.13 7.21
CA ALA A 37 -4.47 44.89 8.51
C ALA A 37 -5.31 43.90 9.32
N GLU A 38 -4.63 43.18 10.22
CA GLU A 38 -5.25 42.23 11.14
C GLU A 38 -4.84 42.52 12.57
N SER A 39 -5.75 42.31 13.50
CA SER A 39 -5.47 42.48 14.94
C SER A 39 -4.87 41.18 15.50
N ILE A 40 -3.75 41.31 16.16
CA ILE A 40 -3.09 40.20 16.86
C ILE A 40 -3.98 39.72 18.00
N ARG A 41 -4.24 38.42 18.02
CA ARG A 41 -5.08 37.77 19.01
C ARG A 41 -4.53 36.40 19.38
N LYS A 42 -4.99 35.94 20.51
CA LYS A 42 -4.77 34.56 20.89
C LYS A 42 -5.79 33.65 20.24
N GLY A 43 -5.34 32.47 19.86
CA GLY A 43 -6.20 31.49 19.22
C GLY A 43 -5.55 30.12 19.15
N LYS A 44 -6.28 29.19 18.57
CA LYS A 44 -5.82 27.84 18.30
C LYS A 44 -4.81 27.85 17.15
N LEU A 45 -3.58 27.43 17.42
CA LEU A 45 -2.57 27.24 16.39
C LEU A 45 -2.34 25.75 16.16
N THR A 46 -2.44 25.35 14.89
CA THR A 46 -2.23 23.96 14.46
C THR A 46 -1.11 23.93 13.42
N VAL A 47 -0.16 23.06 13.64
CA VAL A 47 0.92 22.75 12.67
C VAL A 47 0.62 21.40 12.06
N THR A 48 0.39 21.38 10.76
CA THR A 48 0.05 20.16 10.02
C THR A 48 1.16 19.76 9.06
N LEU A 49 1.22 18.50 8.78
CA LEU A 49 1.91 17.93 7.64
C LEU A 49 0.84 17.44 6.65
N ASP A 50 0.81 18.09 5.50
CA ASP A 50 -0.16 17.76 4.45
C ASP A 50 0.42 16.64 3.58
N GLY A 51 -0.40 15.66 3.23
CA GLY A 51 -0.03 14.53 2.39
C GLY A 51 -1.19 14.06 1.53
N GLU A 52 -0.84 13.61 0.32
CA GLU A 52 -1.81 12.87 -0.50
C GLU A 52 -1.91 11.44 -0.01
N GLY A 53 -3.10 10.88 -0.06
CA GLY A 53 -3.35 9.51 0.35
C GLY A 53 -4.37 8.80 -0.52
N MET A 54 -4.45 7.51 -0.31
CA MET A 54 -5.46 6.64 -0.91
C MET A 54 -6.07 5.76 0.17
N THR A 55 -7.35 5.51 0.04
CA THR A 55 -8.01 4.47 0.84
C THR A 55 -7.54 3.10 0.38
N ARG A 56 -7.43 2.17 1.31
CA ARG A 56 -7.09 0.78 1.05
C ARG A 56 -7.91 -0.13 1.94
N VAL A 57 -8.50 -1.15 1.36
CA VAL A 57 -9.11 -2.23 2.14
C VAL A 57 -8.01 -2.97 2.89
N ARG A 58 -8.13 -3.07 4.23
CA ARG A 58 -7.08 -3.62 5.10
C ARG A 58 -6.77 -5.08 4.82
N ASN A 59 -7.80 -5.89 4.65
CA ASN A 59 -7.71 -7.32 4.43
C ASN A 59 -8.23 -7.67 3.03
N GLY A 60 -7.55 -7.18 1.98
CA GLY A 60 -7.82 -7.55 0.60
C GLY A 60 -7.12 -8.85 0.20
N PHE A 61 -7.83 -9.75 -0.49
CA PHE A 61 -7.30 -11.00 -1.00
C PHE A 61 -7.37 -11.02 -2.52
N THR A 62 -6.22 -11.12 -3.16
CA THR A 62 -6.15 -11.36 -4.59
C THR A 62 -6.23 -12.87 -4.84
N VAL A 63 -7.34 -13.31 -5.42
CA VAL A 63 -7.54 -14.69 -5.85
C VAL A 63 -6.92 -14.86 -7.22
N ALA A 64 -5.94 -15.76 -7.34
CA ALA A 64 -5.21 -16.03 -8.58
C ALA A 64 -5.45 -17.48 -9.06
N SER A 65 -5.21 -17.72 -10.34
CA SER A 65 -5.29 -19.08 -10.89
C SER A 65 -4.20 -19.97 -10.30
N PRO A 66 -4.53 -21.12 -9.69
CA PRO A 66 -3.55 -22.04 -9.12
C PRO A 66 -2.76 -22.83 -10.19
N VAL A 67 -3.29 -22.92 -11.41
CA VAL A 67 -2.70 -23.67 -12.52
C VAL A 67 -2.85 -22.90 -13.82
N THR A 68 -2.01 -23.24 -14.81
CA THR A 68 -2.20 -22.80 -16.19
C THR A 68 -3.37 -23.57 -16.80
N GLY A 69 -4.35 -22.85 -17.36
CA GLY A 69 -5.51 -23.49 -17.96
C GLY A 69 -6.51 -22.49 -18.54
N ARG A 70 -7.56 -23.02 -19.14
CA ARG A 70 -8.67 -22.21 -19.64
C ARG A 70 -9.65 -21.97 -18.51
N ILE A 71 -9.87 -20.68 -18.19
CA ILE A 71 -10.92 -20.27 -17.26
C ILE A 71 -12.25 -20.16 -17.98
N GLU A 72 -13.33 -20.52 -17.32
CA GLU A 72 -14.68 -20.17 -17.74
C GLU A 72 -14.91 -18.66 -17.54
N ARG A 73 -15.98 -18.13 -18.14
CA ARG A 73 -16.37 -16.73 -17.90
C ARG A 73 -16.68 -16.54 -16.41
N ILE A 74 -16.05 -15.54 -15.80
CA ILE A 74 -16.36 -15.13 -14.42
C ILE A 74 -17.69 -14.36 -14.46
N THR A 75 -18.66 -14.85 -13.72
CA THR A 75 -20.02 -14.29 -13.65
C THR A 75 -20.20 -13.31 -12.51
N LEU A 76 -19.17 -13.15 -11.68
CA LEU A 76 -19.17 -12.18 -10.57
C LEU A 76 -18.99 -10.77 -11.10
N ASP A 77 -19.73 -9.84 -10.51
CA ASP A 77 -19.56 -8.40 -10.73
C ASP A 77 -18.94 -7.73 -9.50
N GLU A 78 -18.28 -6.58 -9.72
CA GLU A 78 -17.77 -5.76 -8.64
C GLU A 78 -18.94 -5.34 -7.71
N GLY A 79 -18.76 -5.55 -6.41
CA GLY A 79 -19.78 -5.33 -5.37
C GLY A 79 -20.52 -6.60 -4.93
N ASP A 80 -20.43 -7.70 -5.68
CA ASP A 80 -21.03 -8.98 -5.28
C ASP A 80 -20.40 -9.50 -3.98
N PHE A 81 -21.23 -10.09 -3.13
CA PHE A 81 -20.75 -10.69 -1.89
C PHE A 81 -20.43 -12.18 -2.08
N LEU A 82 -19.20 -12.56 -1.76
CA LEU A 82 -18.74 -13.94 -1.73
C LEU A 82 -18.57 -14.41 -0.28
N ARG A 83 -18.99 -15.63 -0.03
CA ARG A 83 -18.67 -16.32 1.23
C ARG A 83 -17.35 -17.06 1.11
N LYS A 84 -16.72 -17.32 2.23
CA LYS A 84 -15.55 -18.20 2.31
C LYS A 84 -15.84 -19.54 1.62
N ASN A 85 -14.90 -20.02 0.79
CA ASN A 85 -15.04 -21.18 -0.08
C ASN A 85 -16.14 -21.05 -1.16
N GLY A 86 -16.67 -19.85 -1.40
CA GLY A 86 -17.52 -19.57 -2.57
C GLY A 86 -16.74 -19.75 -3.85
N MET A 87 -17.38 -20.30 -4.89
CA MET A 87 -16.74 -20.51 -6.18
C MET A 87 -16.53 -19.18 -6.92
N VAL A 88 -15.29 -18.92 -7.32
CA VAL A 88 -14.91 -17.76 -8.12
C VAL A 88 -15.00 -18.13 -9.60
N VAL A 89 -14.29 -19.17 -10.00
CA VAL A 89 -14.26 -19.65 -11.39
C VAL A 89 -13.73 -21.08 -11.44
N ARG A 90 -14.02 -21.75 -12.54
CA ARG A 90 -13.48 -23.07 -12.86
C ARG A 90 -12.34 -22.95 -13.87
N VAL A 91 -11.23 -23.62 -13.59
CA VAL A 91 -10.06 -23.68 -14.47
C VAL A 91 -9.95 -25.10 -15.04
N THR A 92 -9.88 -25.20 -16.34
CA THR A 92 -9.65 -26.47 -17.05
C THR A 92 -8.20 -26.46 -17.55
N PRO A 93 -7.31 -27.29 -16.99
CA PRO A 93 -5.95 -27.44 -17.51
C PRO A 93 -5.97 -27.88 -18.98
N PRO A 94 -4.99 -27.47 -19.80
CA PRO A 94 -4.91 -27.95 -21.17
C PRO A 94 -4.67 -29.46 -21.16
N PRO A 95 -5.27 -30.22 -22.12
CA PRO A 95 -4.93 -31.62 -22.32
C PRO A 95 -3.42 -31.71 -22.66
N LEU A 96 -2.82 -32.86 -22.39
CA LEU A 96 -1.47 -33.15 -22.90
C LEU A 96 -1.43 -32.92 -24.41
N ASN A 97 -0.40 -32.27 -24.89
CA ASN A 97 -0.21 -32.20 -26.35
C ASN A 97 0.09 -33.60 -26.92
N THR A 98 -0.02 -33.77 -28.19
CA THR A 98 0.15 -35.08 -28.88
C THR A 98 1.49 -35.74 -28.47
N ARG A 99 2.57 -34.98 -28.41
CA ARG A 99 3.88 -35.50 -28.04
C ARG A 99 3.94 -35.96 -26.59
N GLU A 100 3.44 -35.14 -25.64
CA GLU A 100 3.37 -35.50 -24.24
C GLU A 100 2.50 -36.73 -24.01
N PHE A 101 1.39 -36.85 -24.73
CA PHE A 101 0.54 -38.01 -24.66
C PHE A 101 1.26 -39.26 -25.18
N GLU A 102 1.95 -39.19 -26.34
CA GLU A 102 2.72 -40.27 -26.90
C GLU A 102 3.86 -40.72 -25.97
N GLU A 103 4.55 -39.78 -25.34
CA GLU A 103 5.58 -40.06 -24.33
C GLU A 103 4.99 -40.76 -23.10
N ALA A 104 3.87 -40.30 -22.57
CA ALA A 104 3.20 -40.92 -21.42
C ALA A 104 2.68 -42.32 -21.78
N ASP A 105 2.09 -42.50 -22.96
CA ASP A 105 1.62 -43.80 -23.45
C ASP A 105 2.76 -44.79 -23.67
N ALA A 106 3.89 -44.33 -24.24
CA ALA A 106 5.09 -45.16 -24.38
C ALA A 106 5.66 -45.61 -23.00
N ARG A 107 5.64 -44.73 -22.01
CA ARG A 107 6.03 -45.06 -20.61
C ARG A 107 5.09 -46.10 -20.02
N ALA A 108 3.78 -45.94 -20.21
CA ALA A 108 2.79 -46.89 -19.69
C ALA A 108 2.96 -48.28 -20.32
N ARG A 109 3.17 -48.33 -21.64
CA ARG A 109 3.46 -49.60 -22.37
C ARG A 109 4.76 -50.24 -21.91
N SER A 110 5.81 -49.45 -21.65
CA SER A 110 7.07 -49.96 -21.12
C SER A 110 6.89 -50.55 -19.71
N ALA A 111 6.18 -49.85 -18.82
CA ALA A 111 5.87 -50.35 -17.48
C ALA A 111 4.99 -51.62 -17.50
N GLU A 112 4.09 -51.73 -18.44
CA GLU A 112 3.27 -52.93 -18.67
C GLU A 112 4.12 -54.12 -19.08
N ALA A 113 5.08 -53.92 -20.01
CA ALA A 113 6.02 -54.97 -20.41
C ALA A 113 6.91 -55.42 -19.22
N VAL A 114 7.36 -54.49 -18.38
CA VAL A 114 8.12 -54.81 -17.14
C VAL A 114 7.27 -55.63 -16.18
N LEU A 115 6.00 -55.28 -15.98
CA LEU A 115 5.08 -56.05 -15.13
C LEU A 115 4.88 -57.46 -15.65
N GLU A 116 4.69 -57.62 -16.96
CA GLU A 116 4.53 -58.96 -17.54
C GLU A 116 5.80 -59.80 -17.44
N ALA A 117 6.99 -59.21 -17.60
CA ALA A 117 8.25 -59.87 -17.36
C ALA A 117 8.42 -60.30 -15.88
N ALA A 118 8.07 -59.44 -14.94
CA ALA A 118 8.10 -59.75 -13.49
C ALA A 118 7.13 -60.90 -13.14
N ARG A 119 5.92 -60.91 -13.72
CA ARG A 119 4.93 -62.00 -13.55
C ARG A 119 5.42 -63.30 -14.17
N ALA A 120 6.09 -63.27 -15.31
CA ALA A 120 6.66 -64.47 -15.92
C ALA A 120 7.76 -65.10 -15.01
N HIS A 121 8.62 -64.27 -14.48
CA HIS A 121 9.66 -64.70 -13.55
C HIS A 121 9.05 -65.24 -12.23
N GLU A 122 8.04 -64.57 -11.68
CA GLU A 122 7.33 -65.10 -10.49
C GLU A 122 6.73 -66.48 -10.74
N ARG A 123 6.11 -66.73 -11.91
CA ARG A 123 5.58 -68.05 -12.28
C ARG A 123 6.69 -69.08 -12.40
N GLU A 124 7.84 -68.76 -12.99
CA GLU A 124 9.01 -69.66 -13.07
C GLU A 124 9.46 -70.09 -11.69
N VAL A 125 9.80 -69.12 -10.82
CA VAL A 125 10.25 -69.36 -9.46
C VAL A 125 9.21 -70.12 -8.63
N LYS A 126 7.91 -69.93 -8.88
CA LYS A 126 6.85 -70.68 -8.25
C LYS A 126 6.82 -72.15 -8.66
N VAL A 127 7.05 -72.48 -9.93
CA VAL A 127 7.19 -73.85 -10.40
C VAL A 127 8.34 -74.56 -9.72
N ASP A 128 9.50 -73.89 -9.60
CA ASP A 128 10.68 -74.43 -8.94
C ASP A 128 10.41 -74.66 -7.43
N LEU A 129 9.75 -73.69 -6.78
CA LEU A 129 9.33 -73.82 -5.37
C LEU A 129 8.40 -75.01 -5.17
N ASP A 130 7.40 -75.19 -6.03
CA ASP A 130 6.47 -76.30 -5.96
C ASP A 130 7.14 -77.66 -6.15
N GLN A 131 8.16 -77.71 -7.04
CA GLN A 131 8.99 -78.91 -7.20
C GLN A 131 9.82 -79.16 -5.95
N ALA A 132 10.50 -78.17 -5.40
CA ALA A 132 11.28 -78.27 -4.18
C ALA A 132 10.41 -78.65 -2.98
N ALA A 133 9.22 -78.15 -2.88
CA ALA A 133 8.24 -78.49 -1.83
C ALA A 133 7.82 -79.96 -1.87
N ARG A 134 7.57 -80.47 -3.10
CA ARG A 134 7.31 -81.91 -3.29
C ARG A 134 8.50 -82.79 -2.89
N LYS A 135 9.73 -82.37 -3.28
CA LYS A 135 10.98 -83.05 -2.91
C LYS A 135 11.19 -83.03 -1.39
N TYR A 136 11.03 -81.85 -0.75
CA TYR A 136 11.14 -81.68 0.72
C TYR A 136 10.16 -82.60 1.46
N ASN A 137 8.88 -82.61 1.08
CA ASN A 137 7.89 -83.46 1.69
C ASN A 137 8.21 -84.97 1.61
N ARG A 138 8.69 -85.43 0.45
CA ARG A 138 9.15 -86.76 0.22
C ARG A 138 10.36 -87.14 1.12
N TYR A 139 11.38 -86.29 1.17
CA TYR A 139 12.59 -86.51 1.96
C TYR A 139 12.31 -86.40 3.47
N LYS A 140 11.41 -85.54 3.88
CA LYS A 140 10.94 -85.48 5.28
C LYS A 140 10.33 -86.80 5.76
N ASN A 141 9.58 -87.50 4.88
CA ASN A 141 8.99 -88.78 5.20
C ASN A 141 10.05 -89.90 5.23
N LEU A 142 11.05 -89.90 4.32
CA LEU A 142 12.16 -90.83 4.29
C LEU A 142 13.07 -90.70 5.50
N TYR A 143 13.38 -89.46 5.91
CA TYR A 143 14.19 -89.18 7.08
C TYR A 143 13.52 -89.62 8.34
N ARG A 144 12.21 -89.47 8.53
CA ARG A 144 11.48 -90.02 9.64
C ARG A 144 11.48 -91.54 9.68
N LYS A 145 11.68 -92.21 8.55
CA LYS A 145 11.81 -93.70 8.47
C LYS A 145 13.25 -94.16 8.55
N GLY A 146 14.21 -93.26 8.75
CA GLY A 146 15.64 -93.60 8.80
C GLY A 146 16.27 -93.96 7.46
N ALA A 147 15.57 -93.64 6.30
CA ALA A 147 16.02 -94.05 4.96
C ALA A 147 16.93 -93.08 4.28
N VAL A 148 17.21 -91.95 4.88
CA VAL A 148 18.18 -90.88 4.34
C VAL A 148 18.94 -90.28 5.51
N SER A 149 20.16 -89.70 5.24
CA SER A 149 20.96 -89.06 6.26
C SER A 149 20.39 -87.67 6.65
N ALA A 150 20.76 -87.20 7.85
CA ALA A 150 20.40 -85.87 8.32
C ALA A 150 20.92 -84.76 7.41
N GLU A 151 22.13 -84.95 6.92
CA GLU A 151 22.79 -84.03 5.99
C GLU A 151 21.99 -83.87 4.68
N THR A 152 21.63 -84.95 4.03
CA THR A 152 20.82 -84.96 2.82
C THR A 152 19.44 -84.30 3.03
N PHE A 153 18.84 -84.52 4.21
CA PHE A 153 17.56 -83.87 4.54
C PHE A 153 17.71 -82.37 4.75
N GLU A 154 18.76 -81.93 5.44
CA GLU A 154 18.99 -80.49 5.67
C GLU A 154 19.36 -79.80 4.35
N GLU A 155 20.09 -80.37 3.41
CA GLU A 155 20.31 -79.85 2.06
C GLU A 155 18.99 -79.58 1.31
N VAL A 156 18.10 -80.54 1.29
CA VAL A 156 16.78 -80.42 0.61
C VAL A 156 15.90 -79.38 1.30
N LYS A 157 15.96 -79.29 2.58
CA LYS A 157 15.21 -78.31 3.38
C LYS A 157 15.75 -76.91 3.11
N THR A 158 17.06 -76.70 3.09
CA THR A 158 17.69 -75.41 2.80
C THR A 158 17.38 -74.96 1.38
N SER A 159 17.45 -75.86 0.38
CA SER A 159 17.03 -75.55 -0.99
C SER A 159 15.59 -75.08 -1.11
N TRP A 160 14.67 -75.78 -0.43
CA TRP A 160 13.25 -75.39 -0.37
C TRP A 160 13.06 -74.03 0.30
N GLN A 161 13.75 -73.75 1.42
CA GLN A 161 13.68 -72.44 2.11
C GLN A 161 14.22 -71.32 1.27
N MET A 162 15.30 -71.57 0.50
CA MET A 162 15.91 -70.63 -0.40
C MET A 162 14.90 -70.21 -1.53
N LEU A 163 14.26 -71.18 -2.16
CA LEU A 163 13.24 -70.97 -3.16
C LEU A 163 12.00 -70.26 -2.62
N GLN A 164 11.62 -70.50 -1.35
CA GLN A 164 10.56 -69.71 -0.70
C GLN A 164 10.91 -68.22 -0.63
N LYS A 165 12.17 -67.92 -0.23
CA LYS A 165 12.64 -66.54 -0.19
C LYS A 165 12.68 -65.90 -1.57
N GLN A 166 13.19 -66.64 -2.60
CA GLN A 166 13.23 -66.20 -3.99
C GLN A 166 11.81 -65.92 -4.53
N HIS A 167 10.84 -66.82 -4.26
CA HIS A 167 9.44 -66.57 -4.69
C HIS A 167 8.86 -65.35 -3.98
N ARG A 168 9.17 -65.13 -2.71
CA ARG A 168 8.73 -63.90 -2.02
C ARG A 168 9.33 -62.65 -2.62
N ALA A 169 10.62 -62.65 -2.99
CA ALA A 169 11.28 -61.54 -3.69
C ALA A 169 10.65 -61.30 -5.06
N ALA A 170 10.34 -62.37 -5.84
CA ALA A 170 9.65 -62.26 -7.13
C ALA A 170 8.25 -61.65 -7.00
N GLN A 171 7.50 -62.01 -5.96
CA GLN A 171 6.19 -61.40 -5.66
C GLN A 171 6.29 -59.91 -5.38
N LEU A 172 7.28 -59.47 -4.61
CA LEU A 172 7.51 -58.06 -4.32
C LEU A 172 7.89 -57.30 -5.58
N ASN A 173 8.67 -57.90 -6.50
CA ASN A 173 9.01 -57.30 -7.80
C ASN A 173 7.77 -57.12 -8.67
N VAL A 174 6.81 -58.07 -8.68
CA VAL A 174 5.53 -57.92 -9.36
C VAL A 174 4.71 -56.79 -8.76
N GLU A 175 4.69 -56.67 -7.44
CA GLU A 175 3.96 -55.59 -6.78
C GLU A 175 4.56 -54.22 -7.10
N SER A 176 5.90 -54.06 -7.10
CA SER A 176 6.60 -52.85 -7.48
C SER A 176 6.25 -52.45 -8.93
N ALA A 177 6.41 -53.40 -9.86
CA ALA A 177 6.11 -53.14 -11.28
C ALA A 177 4.64 -52.79 -11.51
N ARG A 178 3.72 -53.29 -10.71
CA ARG A 178 2.30 -52.90 -10.73
C ARG A 178 2.10 -51.45 -10.37
N TYR A 179 2.76 -51.00 -9.28
CA TYR A 179 2.68 -49.60 -8.85
C TYR A 179 3.31 -48.66 -9.88
N ASP A 180 4.40 -49.05 -10.51
CA ASP A 180 5.04 -48.28 -11.59
C ASP A 180 4.11 -48.13 -12.80
N LEU A 181 3.39 -49.19 -13.18
CA LEU A 181 2.38 -49.11 -14.23
C LEU A 181 1.21 -48.22 -13.82
N GLU A 182 0.71 -48.33 -12.59
CA GLU A 182 -0.38 -47.53 -12.08
C GLU A 182 0.02 -46.02 -12.09
N ALA A 183 1.24 -45.69 -11.65
CA ALA A 183 1.78 -44.33 -11.71
C ALA A 183 1.84 -43.81 -13.15
N ALA A 184 2.38 -44.61 -14.10
CA ALA A 184 2.45 -44.24 -15.51
C ALA A 184 1.05 -44.02 -16.13
N ARG A 185 0.07 -44.87 -15.83
CA ARG A 185 -1.32 -44.76 -16.32
C ARG A 185 -2.05 -43.58 -15.71
N SER A 186 -1.73 -43.18 -14.44
CA SER A 186 -2.39 -42.05 -13.80
C SER A 186 -2.11 -40.72 -14.51
N LEU A 187 -0.95 -40.57 -15.15
CA LEU A 187 -0.61 -39.39 -15.96
C LEU A 187 -1.52 -39.26 -17.17
N ILE A 188 -1.82 -40.38 -17.85
CA ILE A 188 -2.73 -40.42 -18.99
C ILE A 188 -4.17 -40.19 -18.53
N GLY A 189 -4.59 -40.84 -17.44
CA GLY A 189 -5.96 -40.77 -16.92
C GLY A 189 -6.36 -39.37 -16.48
N LYS A 190 -5.48 -38.62 -15.83
CA LYS A 190 -5.71 -37.23 -15.45
C LYS A 190 -5.84 -36.29 -16.67
N SER A 191 -5.16 -36.61 -17.74
CA SER A 191 -5.24 -35.84 -19.01
C SER A 191 -6.51 -36.11 -19.79
N VAL A 192 -7.04 -37.32 -19.74
CA VAL A 192 -8.30 -37.70 -20.42
C VAL A 192 -9.52 -37.23 -19.61
N ARG A 193 -9.48 -37.30 -18.28
CA ARG A 193 -10.42 -36.61 -17.42
C ARG A 193 -9.98 -35.15 -17.38
N ARG A 194 -10.70 -34.26 -18.03
CA ARG A 194 -10.57 -32.82 -17.86
C ARG A 194 -10.98 -32.48 -16.42
N ASP A 195 -10.15 -32.87 -15.46
CA ASP A 195 -10.41 -32.54 -14.05
C ASP A 195 -10.31 -31.04 -13.91
N THR A 196 -11.47 -30.39 -13.90
CA THR A 196 -11.60 -28.96 -13.67
C THR A 196 -11.24 -28.67 -12.22
N ILE A 197 -10.55 -27.55 -12.01
CA ILE A 197 -10.16 -27.08 -10.68
C ILE A 197 -11.03 -25.88 -10.35
N ASP A 198 -11.82 -26.01 -9.29
CA ASP A 198 -12.62 -24.91 -8.78
C ASP A 198 -11.73 -23.96 -7.97
N VAL A 199 -11.67 -22.70 -8.37
CA VAL A 199 -10.97 -21.62 -7.64
C VAL A 199 -11.98 -21.04 -6.67
N LEU A 200 -11.65 -21.09 -5.39
CA LEU A 200 -12.54 -20.71 -4.29
C LEU A 200 -12.04 -19.44 -3.61
N ALA A 201 -12.97 -18.65 -3.05
CA ALA A 201 -12.66 -17.49 -2.22
C ALA A 201 -11.98 -17.92 -0.91
N PRO A 202 -10.83 -17.33 -0.55
CA PRO A 202 -10.10 -17.68 0.67
C PRO A 202 -10.82 -17.22 1.94
N ASP A 203 -11.59 -16.12 1.84
CA ASP A 203 -12.42 -15.59 2.92
C ASP A 203 -13.68 -14.94 2.37
N SER A 204 -14.59 -14.55 3.28
CA SER A 204 -15.83 -13.84 2.93
C SER A 204 -15.53 -12.35 2.69
N GLY A 205 -16.18 -11.75 1.71
CA GLY A 205 -16.02 -10.32 1.40
C GLY A 205 -16.79 -9.92 0.15
N LYS A 206 -16.72 -8.65 -0.22
CA LYS A 206 -17.23 -8.16 -1.49
C LYS A 206 -16.14 -8.25 -2.56
N VAL A 207 -16.53 -8.49 -3.79
CA VAL A 207 -15.66 -8.39 -4.96
C VAL A 207 -15.30 -6.93 -5.16
N LEU A 208 -14.04 -6.56 -4.98
CA LEU A 208 -13.53 -5.21 -5.18
C LEU A 208 -13.19 -4.97 -6.65
N ARG A 209 -12.64 -6.01 -7.30
CA ARG A 209 -12.21 -5.94 -8.71
C ARG A 209 -12.26 -7.31 -9.38
N VAL A 210 -12.66 -7.33 -10.63
CA VAL A 210 -12.57 -8.50 -11.52
C VAL A 210 -11.52 -8.22 -12.58
N PHE A 211 -10.35 -8.88 -12.49
CA PHE A 211 -9.23 -8.66 -13.43
C PHE A 211 -9.49 -9.34 -14.79
N GLU A 212 -10.09 -10.53 -14.75
CA GLU A 212 -10.30 -11.36 -15.92
C GLU A 212 -11.77 -11.84 -15.99
N LYS A 213 -12.57 -11.17 -16.79
CA LYS A 213 -14.01 -11.46 -16.88
C LYS A 213 -14.35 -12.48 -17.98
N SER A 214 -13.53 -12.56 -19.02
CA SER A 214 -13.81 -13.36 -20.22
C SER A 214 -13.18 -14.75 -20.13
N GLU A 215 -13.83 -15.70 -20.78
CA GLU A 215 -13.24 -17.03 -21.01
C GLU A 215 -11.95 -16.92 -21.83
N ARG A 216 -10.85 -17.40 -21.25
CA ARG A 216 -9.51 -17.36 -21.87
C ARG A 216 -8.55 -18.34 -21.20
N VAL A 217 -7.39 -18.53 -21.81
CA VAL A 217 -6.28 -19.26 -21.19
C VAL A 217 -5.48 -18.30 -20.31
N VAL A 218 -5.24 -18.68 -19.06
CA VAL A 218 -4.43 -17.95 -18.08
C VAL A 218 -3.28 -18.82 -17.59
N SER A 219 -2.21 -18.18 -17.18
CA SER A 219 -1.08 -18.86 -16.52
C SER A 219 -1.33 -19.02 -15.03
N ALA A 220 -0.66 -19.98 -14.40
CA ALA A 220 -0.63 -20.06 -12.95
C ALA A 220 -0.13 -18.72 -12.34
N GLY A 221 -0.79 -18.24 -11.28
CA GLY A 221 -0.50 -16.96 -10.64
C GLY A 221 -1.19 -15.74 -11.27
N THR A 222 -1.92 -15.89 -12.40
CA THR A 222 -2.68 -14.78 -12.96
C THR A 222 -3.79 -14.35 -12.01
N PRO A 223 -3.87 -13.05 -11.59
CA PRO A 223 -4.94 -12.55 -10.73
C PRO A 223 -6.29 -12.63 -11.47
N LEU A 224 -7.31 -13.09 -10.78
CA LEU A 224 -8.65 -13.27 -11.31
C LEU A 224 -9.65 -12.30 -10.71
N VAL A 225 -9.74 -12.27 -9.38
CA VAL A 225 -10.59 -11.34 -8.64
C VAL A 225 -9.87 -10.87 -7.37
N GLU A 226 -10.24 -9.69 -6.91
CA GLU A 226 -9.85 -9.14 -5.62
C GLU A 226 -11.09 -9.07 -4.72
N ILE A 227 -10.97 -9.58 -3.50
CA ILE A 227 -12.06 -9.70 -2.54
C ILE A 227 -11.62 -9.05 -1.24
N GLY A 228 -12.50 -8.28 -0.61
CA GLY A 228 -12.23 -7.66 0.69
C GLY A 228 -13.48 -7.10 1.35
N ASP A 229 -13.32 -6.56 2.53
CA ASP A 229 -14.39 -5.88 3.24
C ASP A 229 -14.26 -4.36 3.04
N PRO A 230 -15.13 -3.74 2.23
CA PRO A 230 -15.07 -2.29 1.99
C PRO A 230 -15.44 -1.44 3.23
N GLU A 231 -15.90 -2.04 4.31
CA GLU A 231 -16.14 -1.34 5.58
C GLU A 231 -14.87 -1.29 6.45
N ASP A 232 -13.90 -2.19 6.21
CA ASP A 232 -12.60 -2.21 6.90
C ASP A 232 -11.51 -1.51 6.07
N ILE A 233 -11.61 -0.18 6.01
CA ILE A 233 -10.72 0.69 5.24
C ILE A 233 -9.70 1.35 6.14
N GLU A 234 -8.48 1.47 5.65
CA GLU A 234 -7.43 2.34 6.17
C GLU A 234 -7.02 3.36 5.09
N VAL A 235 -6.44 4.48 5.52
CA VAL A 235 -5.87 5.48 4.60
C VAL A 235 -4.37 5.34 4.59
N VAL A 236 -3.78 5.25 3.41
CA VAL A 236 -2.33 5.22 3.21
C VAL A 236 -1.91 6.57 2.66
N ILE A 237 -1.13 7.31 3.44
CA ILE A 237 -0.63 8.64 3.08
C ILE A 237 0.84 8.51 2.72
N ASP A 238 1.27 9.04 1.59
CA ASP A 238 2.68 9.09 1.26
C ASP A 238 3.26 10.50 1.53
N VAL A 239 4.29 10.57 2.34
CA VAL A 239 5.00 11.82 2.68
C VAL A 239 6.48 11.69 2.40
N LEU A 240 7.18 12.83 2.28
CA LEU A 240 8.65 12.82 2.15
C LEU A 240 9.30 12.17 3.36
N SER A 241 10.35 11.39 3.15
CA SER A 241 11.06 10.68 4.23
C SER A 241 11.65 11.64 5.29
N SER A 242 11.99 12.87 4.90
CA SER A 242 12.43 13.94 5.81
C SER A 242 11.32 14.39 6.76
N ASP A 243 10.07 14.34 6.33
CA ASP A 243 8.92 14.77 7.12
C ASP A 243 8.34 13.62 7.95
N ALA A 244 8.45 12.38 7.43
CA ALA A 244 7.98 11.18 8.13
C ALA A 244 8.61 10.99 9.53
N VAL A 245 9.86 11.44 9.72
CA VAL A 245 10.54 11.38 11.04
C VAL A 245 9.88 12.23 12.13
N ARG A 246 8.97 13.14 11.74
CA ARG A 246 8.22 14.00 12.68
C ARG A 246 6.87 13.39 13.05
N VAL A 247 6.49 12.28 12.42
CA VAL A 247 5.19 11.64 12.62
C VAL A 247 5.34 10.46 13.55
N GLU A 248 4.48 10.42 14.55
CA GLU A 248 4.44 9.36 15.55
C GLU A 248 3.07 8.66 15.54
N PRO A 249 3.02 7.35 15.84
CA PRO A 249 1.75 6.65 16.04
C PRO A 249 0.90 7.32 17.11
N GLY A 250 -0.41 7.41 16.83
CA GLY A 250 -1.38 8.07 17.71
C GLY A 250 -1.64 9.55 17.39
N MET A 251 -0.83 10.20 16.54
CA MET A 251 -1.12 11.56 16.07
C MET A 251 -2.46 11.63 15.36
N SER A 252 -3.23 12.70 15.61
CA SER A 252 -4.51 12.95 14.96
C SER A 252 -4.32 13.31 13.49
N VAL A 253 -5.25 12.86 12.66
CA VAL A 253 -5.26 13.12 11.22
C VAL A 253 -6.65 13.56 10.80
N LEU A 254 -6.71 14.59 9.99
CA LEU A 254 -7.94 15.02 9.31
C LEU A 254 -7.86 14.56 7.86
N VAL A 255 -8.83 13.77 7.42
CA VAL A 255 -8.93 13.29 6.04
C VAL A 255 -9.97 14.14 5.31
N GLU A 256 -9.49 14.91 4.35
CA GLU A 256 -10.27 15.86 3.56
C GLU A 256 -10.35 15.43 2.09
N GLU A 257 -11.09 16.15 1.28
CA GLU A 257 -11.23 15.95 -0.19
C GLU A 257 -11.64 14.53 -0.61
N TRP A 258 -12.24 13.77 0.31
CA TRP A 258 -12.74 12.43 0.03
C TRP A 258 -14.10 12.40 -0.70
N GLY A 259 -14.67 13.60 -1.01
CA GLY A 259 -15.95 13.77 -1.68
C GLY A 259 -17.13 14.06 -0.74
N GLY A 260 -16.97 13.91 0.57
CA GLY A 260 -17.94 14.32 1.58
C GLY A 260 -17.82 15.81 1.97
N ARG A 261 -18.77 16.30 2.76
CA ARG A 261 -18.81 17.71 3.18
C ARG A 261 -17.86 18.01 4.34
N ASN A 262 -17.67 17.06 5.24
CA ASN A 262 -16.89 17.22 6.45
C ASN A 262 -15.59 16.39 6.32
N ALA A 263 -14.53 16.86 6.96
CA ALA A 263 -13.34 16.04 7.16
C ALA A 263 -13.69 14.82 8.01
N LEU A 264 -12.98 13.71 7.78
CA LEU A 264 -13.07 12.52 8.61
C LEU A 264 -11.91 12.54 9.61
N ASP A 265 -12.21 12.23 10.85
CA ASP A 265 -11.21 12.11 11.90
C ASP A 265 -10.54 10.74 11.84
N GLY A 266 -9.24 10.74 12.00
CA GLY A 266 -8.42 9.54 12.04
C GLY A 266 -7.22 9.71 12.96
N PHE A 267 -6.44 8.67 13.07
CA PHE A 267 -5.18 8.68 13.80
C PHE A 267 -4.13 7.82 13.11
N VAL A 268 -2.87 8.23 13.25
CA VAL A 268 -1.73 7.48 12.73
C VAL A 268 -1.65 6.14 13.45
N LYS A 269 -1.78 5.05 12.71
CA LYS A 269 -1.61 3.68 13.19
C LYS A 269 -0.13 3.30 13.22
N THR A 270 0.54 3.57 12.10
CA THR A 270 1.93 3.14 11.88
C THR A 270 2.59 4.03 10.83
N VAL A 271 3.87 4.31 11.02
CA VAL A 271 4.78 4.84 10.00
C VAL A 271 5.57 3.66 9.47
N GLU A 272 5.48 3.36 8.17
CA GLU A 272 6.23 2.25 7.59
C GLU A 272 7.75 2.50 7.68
N PRO A 273 8.55 1.49 8.06
CA PRO A 273 9.98 1.69 8.29
C PRO A 273 10.81 1.78 7.00
N ALA A 274 10.21 1.50 5.85
CA ALA A 274 10.87 1.47 4.56
C ALA A 274 10.40 2.61 3.65
N ALA A 275 11.34 3.38 3.11
CA ALA A 275 11.05 4.38 2.09
C ALA A 275 11.06 3.74 0.70
N PHE A 276 10.20 4.24 -0.17
CA PHE A 276 10.14 3.90 -1.59
C PHE A 276 10.46 5.13 -2.46
N THR A 277 10.73 4.90 -3.75
CA THR A 277 10.96 5.99 -4.69
C THR A 277 9.69 6.26 -5.49
N LYS A 278 9.23 7.52 -5.47
CA LYS A 278 8.12 8.03 -6.29
C LYS A 278 8.65 9.15 -7.18
N ILE A 279 8.21 9.17 -8.41
CA ILE A 279 8.52 10.26 -9.34
C ILE A 279 7.44 11.32 -9.19
N SER A 280 7.82 12.54 -8.84
CA SER A 280 6.90 13.68 -8.71
C SER A 280 6.36 14.11 -10.07
N SER A 281 5.33 14.96 -10.11
CA SER A 281 4.78 15.53 -11.32
C SER A 281 5.80 16.37 -12.14
N LEU A 282 6.89 16.79 -11.52
CA LEU A 282 8.00 17.51 -12.14
C LEU A 282 9.11 16.59 -12.65
N GLY A 283 8.95 15.26 -12.55
CA GLY A 283 9.95 14.27 -12.98
C GLY A 283 11.12 14.08 -12.02
N ILE A 284 11.01 14.56 -10.77
CA ILE A 284 12.05 14.43 -9.75
C ILE A 284 11.78 13.18 -8.91
N GLU A 285 12.82 12.38 -8.68
CA GLU A 285 12.75 11.25 -7.77
C GLU A 285 12.72 11.72 -6.32
N GLU A 286 11.69 11.29 -5.59
CA GLU A 286 11.50 11.58 -4.18
C GLU A 286 11.50 10.30 -3.35
N LYS A 287 12.13 10.34 -2.18
CA LYS A 287 12.03 9.26 -1.21
C LYS A 287 10.86 9.52 -0.28
N ARG A 288 9.88 8.66 -0.34
CA ARG A 288 8.62 8.76 0.41
C ARG A 288 8.42 7.58 1.34
N VAL A 289 7.65 7.79 2.38
CA VAL A 289 7.29 6.79 3.40
C VAL A 289 5.78 6.76 3.52
N ASN A 290 5.20 5.57 3.59
CA ASN A 290 3.79 5.41 3.84
C ASN A 290 3.48 5.58 5.33
N ILE A 291 2.45 6.35 5.61
CA ILE A 291 1.83 6.50 6.92
C ILE A 291 0.45 5.87 6.84
N ILE A 292 0.22 4.88 7.67
CA ILE A 292 -1.06 4.19 7.74
C ILE A 292 -1.93 4.86 8.79
N VAL A 293 -3.13 5.24 8.40
CA VAL A 293 -4.10 5.95 9.22
C VAL A 293 -5.37 5.13 9.36
N ASN A 294 -5.84 4.98 10.58
CA ASN A 294 -7.16 4.44 10.86
C ASN A 294 -8.16 5.58 10.97
N LEU A 295 -9.30 5.43 10.32
CA LEU A 295 -10.45 6.31 10.55
C LEU A 295 -11.07 6.00 11.92
N GLN A 296 -11.56 7.01 12.62
CA GLN A 296 -12.25 6.82 13.90
C GLN A 296 -13.62 6.18 13.71
N GLU A 297 -14.31 6.60 12.66
CA GLU A 297 -15.61 6.04 12.28
C GLU A 297 -15.54 5.51 10.84
N PRO A 298 -16.12 4.33 10.55
CA PRO A 298 -16.21 3.81 9.19
C PRO A 298 -17.11 4.71 8.34
N GLU A 299 -16.67 5.00 7.12
CA GLU A 299 -17.45 5.77 6.14
C GLU A 299 -17.81 4.86 4.95
N SER A 300 -19.04 4.42 4.90
CA SER A 300 -19.53 3.42 3.93
C SER A 300 -19.52 3.89 2.47
N ARG A 301 -19.37 5.19 2.23
CA ARG A 301 -19.26 5.77 0.88
C ARG A 301 -17.84 5.74 0.32
N LEU A 302 -16.85 5.46 1.16
CA LEU A 302 -15.48 5.26 0.70
C LEU A 302 -15.34 3.85 0.14
N GLY A 303 -14.70 3.77 -1.00
CA GLY A 303 -14.29 2.50 -1.61
C GLY A 303 -12.77 2.29 -1.50
N ASP A 304 -12.30 1.18 -2.05
CA ASP A 304 -10.88 0.92 -2.19
C ASP A 304 -10.24 1.85 -3.22
N ASN A 305 -9.00 2.30 -2.94
CA ASN A 305 -8.19 3.13 -3.84
C ASN A 305 -8.81 4.51 -4.18
N TYR A 306 -9.65 5.09 -3.28
CA TYR A 306 -10.13 6.46 -3.43
C TYR A 306 -9.06 7.43 -2.97
N ARG A 307 -8.84 8.48 -3.78
CA ARG A 307 -7.91 9.56 -3.43
C ARG A 307 -8.49 10.43 -2.34
N VAL A 308 -7.65 10.80 -1.40
CA VAL A 308 -7.96 11.70 -0.28
C VAL A 308 -6.79 12.64 -0.03
N GLN A 309 -7.07 13.77 0.63
CA GLN A 309 -6.06 14.65 1.19
C GLN A 309 -6.05 14.47 2.69
N ALA A 310 -4.87 14.34 3.28
CA ALA A 310 -4.75 14.16 4.71
C ALA A 310 -3.87 15.23 5.34
N LYS A 311 -4.28 15.71 6.52
CA LYS A 311 -3.53 16.65 7.36
C LYS A 311 -3.18 15.97 8.67
N ILE A 312 -1.93 15.58 8.83
CA ILE A 312 -1.40 15.00 10.07
C ILE A 312 -1.10 16.16 11.02
N ILE A 313 -1.72 16.16 12.19
CA ILE A 313 -1.53 17.20 13.21
C ILE A 313 -0.25 16.88 13.97
N LEU A 314 0.84 17.60 13.62
CA LEU A 314 2.13 17.45 14.28
C LEU A 314 2.15 18.12 15.65
N TRP A 315 1.42 19.22 15.80
CA TRP A 315 1.30 19.96 17.04
C TRP A 315 0.08 20.87 17.00
N GLN A 316 -0.56 21.03 18.14
CA GLN A 316 -1.71 21.90 18.30
C GLN A 316 -1.76 22.41 19.73
N GLU A 317 -2.02 23.71 19.88
CA GLU A 317 -2.23 24.32 21.18
C GLU A 317 -3.26 25.46 21.07
N GLU A 318 -4.00 25.67 22.13
CA GLU A 318 -4.98 26.74 22.25
C GLU A 318 -4.39 27.94 23.00
N ASP A 319 -4.97 29.11 22.84
CA ASP A 319 -4.57 30.34 23.54
C ASP A 319 -3.13 30.84 23.20
N ILE A 320 -2.66 30.55 22.01
CA ILE A 320 -1.35 31.00 21.51
C ILE A 320 -1.51 32.38 20.85
N LEU A 321 -0.64 33.32 21.21
CA LEU A 321 -0.55 34.61 20.53
C LEU A 321 -0.02 34.37 19.11
N GLN A 322 -0.81 34.76 18.11
CA GLN A 322 -0.50 34.40 16.73
C GLN A 322 -0.53 35.61 15.79
N VAL A 323 0.33 35.55 14.79
CA VAL A 323 0.48 36.56 13.76
C VAL A 323 0.24 35.93 12.38
N PRO A 324 -0.49 36.60 11.46
CA PRO A 324 -0.66 36.09 10.11
C PRO A 324 0.69 35.88 9.41
N VAL A 325 0.89 34.71 8.80
CA VAL A 325 2.12 34.42 8.03
C VAL A 325 2.32 35.42 6.91
N SER A 326 1.23 35.94 6.35
CA SER A 326 1.23 36.94 5.28
C SER A 326 1.72 38.34 5.71
N SER A 327 1.82 38.62 7.01
CA SER A 327 2.39 39.86 7.55
C SER A 327 3.90 39.78 7.76
N LEU A 328 4.48 38.57 7.73
CA LEU A 328 5.88 38.32 8.05
C LEU A 328 6.79 38.62 6.87
N PHE A 329 7.83 39.39 7.11
CA PHE A 329 8.92 39.55 6.15
C PHE A 329 10.29 39.42 6.83
N ARG A 330 11.28 39.00 6.06
CA ARG A 330 12.62 38.75 6.57
C ARG A 330 13.54 39.94 6.32
N SER A 331 14.31 40.33 7.33
CA SER A 331 15.38 41.29 7.21
C SER A 331 16.71 40.65 7.60
N GLU A 332 17.81 41.43 7.55
CA GLU A 332 19.13 40.98 7.98
C GLU A 332 19.17 40.48 9.42
N HIS A 333 18.27 40.99 10.28
CA HIS A 333 18.22 40.70 11.71
C HIS A 333 17.10 39.74 12.15
N GLY A 334 16.41 39.09 11.21
CA GLY A 334 15.36 38.12 11.54
C GLY A 334 13.99 38.50 10.98
N TRP A 335 12.94 38.00 11.64
CA TRP A 335 11.55 38.24 11.24
C TRP A 335 11.07 39.62 11.71
N ASN A 336 10.30 40.28 10.84
CA ASN A 336 9.71 41.59 11.10
C ASN A 336 8.26 41.62 10.61
N VAL A 337 7.51 42.56 11.19
CA VAL A 337 6.18 42.95 10.74
C VAL A 337 6.09 44.47 10.65
N PHE A 338 5.11 45.00 9.94
CA PHE A 338 4.71 46.40 10.09
C PHE A 338 3.48 46.48 10.99
N THR A 339 3.61 47.12 12.13
CA THR A 339 2.50 47.51 13.02
C THR A 339 1.92 48.85 12.61
N VAL A 340 0.62 49.02 12.81
CA VAL A 340 -0.05 50.32 12.57
C VAL A 340 -0.17 51.07 13.88
N SER A 341 0.66 52.10 14.07
CA SER A 341 0.60 52.97 15.24
C SER A 341 0.29 54.41 14.84
N ARG A 342 -0.78 54.96 15.37
CA ARG A 342 -1.24 56.35 15.07
C ARG A 342 -1.31 56.67 13.60
N GLY A 343 -1.79 55.76 12.77
CA GLY A 343 -1.92 55.89 11.32
C GLY A 343 -0.60 55.88 10.53
N LYS A 344 0.46 55.33 11.14
CA LYS A 344 1.76 55.14 10.52
C LYS A 344 2.20 53.69 10.61
N ALA A 345 2.90 53.22 9.59
CA ALA A 345 3.59 51.92 9.64
C ALA A 345 4.84 52.03 10.48
N VAL A 346 4.98 51.16 11.46
CA VAL A 346 6.16 51.01 12.30
C VAL A 346 6.72 49.61 12.12
N ARG A 347 7.98 49.55 11.71
CA ARG A 347 8.68 48.27 11.59
C ARG A 347 9.00 47.72 12.95
N GLN A 348 8.59 46.48 13.23
CA GLN A 348 8.80 45.81 14.49
C GLN A 348 9.47 44.47 14.29
N ALA A 349 10.62 44.26 14.95
CA ALA A 349 11.28 42.97 15.01
C ALA A 349 10.49 42.03 15.93
N ILE A 350 10.32 40.78 15.50
CA ILE A 350 9.60 39.79 16.28
C ILE A 350 10.35 38.46 16.31
N THR A 351 10.14 37.71 17.38
CA THR A 351 10.58 36.32 17.49
C THR A 351 9.36 35.40 17.30
N ILE A 352 9.41 34.55 16.27
CA ILE A 352 8.34 33.58 16.01
C ILE A 352 8.75 32.20 16.50
N GLY A 353 7.78 31.43 16.99
CA GLY A 353 7.90 30.04 17.35
C GLY A 353 7.45 29.10 16.21
N ARG A 354 6.48 28.26 16.50
CA ARG A 354 5.91 27.34 15.54
C ARG A 354 5.12 28.07 14.47
N ARG A 355 5.17 27.52 13.25
CA ARG A 355 4.51 28.12 12.09
C ARG A 355 3.54 27.12 11.50
N GLY A 356 2.26 27.48 11.49
CA GLY A 356 1.21 26.79 10.74
C GLY A 356 1.09 27.30 9.30
N ALA A 357 0.01 26.91 8.61
CA ALA A 357 -0.26 27.32 7.24
C ALA A 357 -0.61 28.82 7.12
N TYR A 358 -1.40 29.36 8.06
CA TYR A 358 -1.93 30.72 7.99
C TYR A 358 -1.37 31.63 9.08
N TYR A 359 -1.02 31.08 10.23
CA TYR A 359 -0.53 31.81 11.40
C TYR A 359 0.77 31.26 11.91
N ALA A 360 1.56 32.10 12.58
CA ALA A 360 2.75 31.74 13.31
C ALA A 360 2.62 32.18 14.78
N GLU A 361 3.20 31.41 15.68
CA GLU A 361 3.30 31.72 17.11
C GLU A 361 4.21 32.93 17.30
N VAL A 362 3.78 33.89 18.12
CA VAL A 362 4.58 35.04 18.55
C VAL A 362 5.15 34.74 19.92
N LEU A 363 6.48 34.66 20.01
CA LEU A 363 7.19 34.48 21.26
C LEU A 363 7.55 35.83 21.91
N GLU A 364 7.97 36.79 21.08
CA GLU A 364 8.36 38.13 21.53
C GLU A 364 8.08 39.18 20.44
N GLY A 365 7.81 40.39 20.82
CA GLY A 365 7.79 41.56 19.94
C GLY A 365 6.40 42.07 19.56
N LEU A 366 5.31 41.37 19.90
CA LEU A 366 3.93 41.83 19.72
C LEU A 366 3.12 41.51 20.97
N GLU A 367 2.06 42.31 21.18
CA GLU A 367 1.08 42.11 22.23
C GLU A 367 -0.32 41.89 21.64
N GLU A 368 -1.19 41.30 22.44
CA GLU A 368 -2.58 41.13 22.06
C GLU A 368 -3.27 42.47 21.83
N GLY A 369 -3.92 42.63 20.66
CA GLY A 369 -4.53 43.88 20.26
C GLY A 369 -3.68 44.75 19.34
N ASP A 370 -2.39 44.46 19.14
CA ASP A 370 -1.57 45.10 18.13
C ASP A 370 -2.19 44.87 16.75
N VAL A 371 -2.05 45.88 15.88
CA VAL A 371 -2.58 45.82 14.49
C VAL A 371 -1.39 45.67 13.53
N VAL A 372 -1.33 44.59 12.79
CA VAL A 372 -0.27 44.32 11.82
C VAL A 372 -0.78 44.44 10.38
N VAL A 373 0.06 44.94 9.51
CA VAL A 373 -0.22 45.00 8.06
C VAL A 373 -0.08 43.62 7.47
N VAL A 374 -1.13 43.11 6.80
CA VAL A 374 -1.07 41.86 6.03
C VAL A 374 -0.69 42.17 4.57
N HIS A 375 0.06 41.28 3.96
CA HIS A 375 0.60 41.46 2.60
C HIS A 375 1.31 42.78 2.37
N PRO A 376 2.34 43.14 3.22
CA PRO A 376 3.05 44.42 3.03
C PRO A 376 3.68 44.47 1.63
N THR A 377 3.40 45.56 0.92
CA THR A 377 3.99 45.84 -0.40
C THR A 377 5.43 46.31 -0.26
N ASN A 378 6.23 46.18 -1.32
CA ASN A 378 7.61 46.63 -1.35
C ASN A 378 7.75 48.17 -1.15
N ASP A 379 6.68 48.91 -1.39
CA ASP A 379 6.65 50.37 -1.26
C ASP A 379 6.38 50.82 0.19
N LEU A 380 6.04 49.89 1.08
CA LEU A 380 5.77 50.24 2.48
C LEU A 380 7.06 50.38 3.27
N GLU A 381 7.34 51.60 3.70
CA GLU A 381 8.50 51.94 4.50
C GLU A 381 8.11 52.39 5.91
N GLU A 382 9.07 52.30 6.82
CA GLU A 382 8.90 52.73 8.21
C GLU A 382 8.56 54.26 8.29
N GLY A 383 7.55 54.59 9.07
CA GLY A 383 7.10 55.97 9.27
C GLY A 383 6.09 56.48 8.23
N MET A 384 5.84 55.72 7.13
CA MET A 384 4.82 56.08 6.16
C MET A 384 3.44 56.15 6.77
N ARG A 385 2.61 57.09 6.26
CA ARG A 385 1.21 57.15 6.62
C ARG A 385 0.45 56.02 5.92
N VAL A 386 -0.31 55.27 6.68
CA VAL A 386 -1.16 54.18 6.21
C VAL A 386 -2.63 54.43 6.55
N ASN A 387 -3.48 54.01 5.65
CA ASN A 387 -4.92 53.96 5.89
C ASN A 387 -5.41 52.50 5.78
N VAL A 388 -5.91 51.97 6.85
CA VAL A 388 -6.41 50.59 6.91
C VAL A 388 -7.76 50.57 6.22
N ILE A 389 -7.86 49.76 5.13
CA ILE A 389 -9.09 49.61 4.34
C ILE A 389 -9.92 48.48 4.93
N ASN A 390 -9.30 47.32 5.04
CA ASN A 390 -9.92 46.13 5.62
C ASN A 390 -9.23 45.79 6.93
N ARG A 391 -10.02 45.60 7.97
CA ARG A 391 -9.55 45.11 9.25
C ARG A 391 -10.15 43.74 9.48
N TYR A 392 -9.33 42.74 9.45
CA TYR A 392 -9.72 41.38 9.76
C TYR A 392 -9.66 41.20 11.29
N GLU A 393 -10.77 40.72 11.86
CA GLU A 393 -10.94 40.45 13.29
C GLU A 393 -10.92 38.94 13.58
#